data_90454bbf75eee16776498caf2169dda1
#
_entry.id   90454bbf75eee16776498caf2169dda1
#
_cell.length_a   1.000
_cell.length_b   1.000
_cell.length_c   1.000
_cell.angle_alpha   90.00
_cell.angle_beta   90.00
_cell.angle_gamma   90.00
#
_symmetry.space_group_name_H-M   'P 1'
#
loop_
_entity.id
_entity.type
_entity.pdbx_description
1 polymer ?
#
loop_
_entity_poly.entity_id
_entity_poly.type
_entity_poly.pdbx_seq_one_letter_code
_entity_poly.pdbx_strand_id
1 'polypeptide(L)'
;MVKWGKGSTIEDDFHIIFRTEVGTVVKKLFSIMICLLLLCSTMIAEGDENMAKLLYQGHGSLRITTVEGKIIYVDPYAGEGYDLPADLILVSHGHSDHTAIDLIKNRADDCRIIQYTDALVNGEYKTFDLGYATMEAVQAGNNKNHDINVCVGWLITLSDGISIYATGDTSTTDQMGELGERNIDYAFFCCDGKYNMDIEEASSCAVLVNARHSIPYHMAPGKLFDMERAEQFTGPGKLIVEAGEEIVLEK
;
A
#
# COMPACT_ATOMS: atom_id res chain seq x y z
N MET A 1 38.62 65.41 -53.64
CA MET A 1 37.53 65.36 -52.59
C MET A 1 37.59 64.02 -51.92
N VAL A 2 38.29 63.92 -50.75
CA VAL A 2 38.50 62.66 -50.02
C VAL A 2 37.39 62.52 -48.94
N LYS A 3 36.56 61.46 -49.01
CA LYS A 3 35.59 61.16 -47.99
C LYS A 3 36.28 60.43 -46.87
N TRP A 4 36.25 60.97 -45.65
CA TRP A 4 36.65 60.36 -44.44
C TRP A 4 35.49 59.41 -43.97
N GLY A 5 35.82 58.12 -43.82
CA GLY A 5 34.91 57.17 -43.19
C GLY A 5 34.84 57.37 -41.64
N LYS A 6 33.67 57.36 -41.05
CA LYS A 6 33.47 57.41 -39.62
C LYS A 6 34.05 56.13 -39.01
N GLY A 7 35.08 56.24 -38.17
CA GLY A 7 35.63 55.22 -37.39
C GLY A 7 34.63 54.93 -36.20
N SER A 8 34.29 53.65 -35.93
CA SER A 8 33.63 53.22 -34.71
C SER A 8 34.54 53.54 -33.51
N THR A 9 33.97 54.02 -32.42
CA THR A 9 34.74 54.33 -31.23
C THR A 9 34.97 53.03 -30.42
N ILE A 10 36.12 52.95 -29.73
CA ILE A 10 36.49 51.79 -28.91
C ILE A 10 35.39 51.46 -27.86
N GLU A 11 34.58 52.43 -27.47
CA GLU A 11 33.43 52.24 -26.57
C GLU A 11 32.30 51.39 -27.17
N ASP A 12 32.04 51.53 -28.48
CA ASP A 12 30.97 50.73 -29.14
C ASP A 12 31.36 49.26 -29.26
N ASP A 13 32.62 48.94 -29.48
CA ASP A 13 33.12 47.56 -29.54
C ASP A 13 33.13 46.90 -28.14
N PHE A 14 33.42 47.64 -27.09
CA PHE A 14 33.40 47.12 -25.72
C PHE A 14 31.98 46.78 -25.26
N HIS A 15 30.97 47.58 -25.61
CA HIS A 15 29.58 47.30 -25.29
C HIS A 15 28.99 46.09 -26.03
N ILE A 16 29.43 45.84 -27.25
CA ILE A 16 28.97 44.69 -28.02
C ILE A 16 29.59 43.39 -27.50
N ILE A 17 30.89 43.39 -27.15
CA ILE A 17 31.59 42.22 -26.57
C ILE A 17 31.02 41.85 -25.22
N PHE A 18 30.76 42.82 -24.33
CA PHE A 18 30.20 42.57 -23.01
C PHE A 18 28.76 42.02 -23.08
N ARG A 19 27.94 42.48 -24.00
CA ARG A 19 26.57 42.01 -24.22
C ARG A 19 26.51 40.56 -24.75
N THR A 20 27.47 40.17 -25.59
CA THR A 20 27.52 38.81 -26.14
C THR A 20 28.04 37.80 -25.14
N GLU A 21 29.06 38.15 -24.34
CA GLU A 21 29.58 37.24 -23.29
C GLU A 21 28.59 37.03 -22.13
N VAL A 22 27.98 38.10 -21.62
CA VAL A 22 26.95 38.01 -20.56
C VAL A 22 25.73 37.21 -21.04
N GLY A 23 25.29 37.45 -22.30
CA GLY A 23 24.19 36.70 -22.90
C GLY A 23 24.49 35.19 -23.02
N THR A 24 25.75 34.85 -23.34
CA THR A 24 26.18 33.45 -23.46
C THR A 24 26.28 32.76 -22.08
N VAL A 25 26.79 33.45 -21.06
CA VAL A 25 26.87 32.95 -19.70
C VAL A 25 25.48 32.73 -19.11
N VAL A 26 24.56 33.70 -19.28
CA VAL A 26 23.18 33.59 -18.83
C VAL A 26 22.44 32.40 -19.49
N LYS A 27 22.62 32.20 -20.80
CA LYS A 27 22.04 31.05 -21.52
C LYS A 27 22.62 29.73 -21.04
N LYS A 28 23.92 29.64 -20.76
CA LYS A 28 24.55 28.44 -20.20
C LYS A 28 24.01 28.12 -18.77
N LEU A 29 23.90 29.13 -17.91
CA LEU A 29 23.35 28.96 -16.56
C LEU A 29 21.90 28.54 -16.61
N PHE A 30 21.09 29.11 -17.50
CA PHE A 30 19.69 28.73 -17.67
C PHE A 30 19.54 27.30 -18.20
N SER A 31 20.41 26.89 -19.13
CA SER A 31 20.44 25.50 -19.65
C SER A 31 20.84 24.49 -18.55
N ILE A 32 21.84 24.83 -17.71
CA ILE A 32 22.27 23.98 -16.60
C ILE A 32 21.13 23.85 -15.55
N MET A 33 20.44 24.95 -15.25
CA MET A 33 19.32 24.96 -14.32
C MET A 33 18.16 24.11 -14.84
N ILE A 34 17.84 24.15 -16.13
CA ILE A 34 16.81 23.28 -16.74
C ILE A 34 17.24 21.81 -16.68
N CYS A 35 18.51 21.50 -16.98
CA CYS A 35 19.02 20.12 -16.85
C CYS A 35 18.99 19.61 -15.42
N LEU A 36 19.30 20.46 -14.43
CA LEU A 36 19.21 20.09 -13.01
C LEU A 36 17.75 19.87 -12.56
N LEU A 37 16.81 20.69 -13.04
CA LEU A 37 15.39 20.51 -12.76
C LEU A 37 14.83 19.24 -13.42
N LEU A 38 15.25 18.92 -14.65
CA LEU A 38 14.87 17.69 -15.33
C LEU A 38 15.48 16.43 -14.65
N LEU A 39 16.74 16.50 -14.21
CA LEU A 39 17.38 15.43 -13.46
C LEU A 39 16.72 15.23 -12.09
N CYS A 40 16.33 16.31 -11.40
CA CYS A 40 15.63 16.22 -10.13
C CYS A 40 14.23 15.59 -10.29
N SER A 41 13.51 15.93 -11.37
CA SER A 41 12.19 15.35 -11.64
C SER A 41 12.25 13.86 -12.01
N THR A 42 13.30 13.41 -12.70
CA THR A 42 13.49 11.97 -13.01
C THR A 42 13.87 11.18 -11.76
N MET A 43 14.70 11.72 -10.87
CA MET A 43 15.06 11.04 -9.62
C MET A 43 13.87 10.90 -8.65
N ILE A 44 12.93 11.85 -8.65
CA ILE A 44 11.71 11.75 -7.84
C ILE A 44 10.76 10.70 -8.42
N ALA A 45 10.64 10.59 -9.75
CA ALA A 45 9.80 9.59 -10.40
C ALA A 45 10.36 8.15 -10.25
N GLU A 46 11.67 7.96 -10.31
CA GLU A 46 12.30 6.64 -10.10
C GLU A 46 12.19 6.15 -8.62
N GLY A 47 12.09 7.07 -7.65
CA GLY A 47 11.94 6.72 -6.23
C GLY A 47 10.58 6.08 -5.93
N ASP A 48 9.52 6.47 -6.61
CA ASP A 48 8.14 6.03 -6.34
C ASP A 48 7.77 4.73 -7.10
N GLU A 49 8.46 4.42 -8.21
CA GLU A 49 8.23 3.20 -8.99
C GLU A 49 8.76 1.91 -8.30
N ASN A 50 9.70 2.02 -7.37
CA ASN A 50 10.33 0.90 -6.68
C ASN A 50 9.85 0.68 -5.24
N MET A 51 8.78 1.35 -4.81
CA MET A 51 8.21 1.15 -3.46
C MET A 51 7.02 0.21 -3.51
N ALA A 52 6.86 -0.58 -2.45
CA ALA A 52 5.66 -1.39 -2.30
C ALA A 52 4.43 -0.48 -2.11
N LYS A 53 3.28 -0.91 -2.65
CA LYS A 53 2.03 -0.16 -2.61
C LYS A 53 0.90 -1.04 -2.12
N LEU A 54 -0.10 -0.43 -1.51
CA LEU A 54 -1.32 -1.10 -1.10
C LEU A 54 -2.53 -0.30 -1.57
N LEU A 55 -3.38 -0.92 -2.36
CA LEU A 55 -4.71 -0.43 -2.72
C LEU A 55 -5.73 -1.06 -1.76
N TYR A 56 -6.47 -0.24 -1.03
CA TYR A 56 -7.65 -0.70 -0.30
C TYR A 56 -8.84 -0.74 -1.26
N GLN A 57 -9.26 -1.94 -1.67
CA GLN A 57 -10.36 -2.12 -2.63
C GLN A 57 -11.73 -1.92 -1.99
N GLY A 58 -11.77 -1.89 -0.67
CA GLY A 58 -12.98 -1.74 0.13
C GLY A 58 -13.40 -3.04 0.81
N HIS A 59 -14.28 -2.93 1.81
CA HIS A 59 -14.72 -4.04 2.66
C HIS A 59 -13.52 -4.73 3.34
N GLY A 60 -13.32 -6.03 3.10
CA GLY A 60 -12.15 -6.79 3.56
C GLY A 60 -11.01 -6.91 2.54
N SER A 61 -11.14 -6.27 1.37
CA SER A 61 -10.32 -6.56 0.20
C SER A 61 -9.12 -5.63 0.05
N LEU A 62 -7.93 -6.21 -0.16
CA LEU A 62 -6.68 -5.49 -0.37
C LEU A 62 -5.98 -5.99 -1.64
N ARG A 63 -5.26 -5.08 -2.33
CA ARG A 63 -4.26 -5.42 -3.35
C ARG A 63 -2.92 -4.84 -2.95
N ILE A 64 -1.90 -5.69 -2.87
CA ILE A 64 -0.53 -5.29 -2.56
C ILE A 64 0.32 -5.45 -3.82
N THR A 65 1.09 -4.43 -4.16
CA THR A 65 2.13 -4.47 -5.19
C THR A 65 3.48 -4.44 -4.48
N THR A 66 4.29 -5.48 -4.66
CA THR A 66 5.63 -5.57 -4.03
C THR A 66 6.65 -4.75 -4.81
N VAL A 67 7.82 -4.52 -4.23
CA VAL A 67 8.95 -3.84 -4.91
C VAL A 67 9.42 -4.57 -6.18
N GLU A 68 9.17 -5.88 -6.30
CA GLU A 68 9.44 -6.67 -7.51
C GLU A 68 8.31 -6.59 -8.55
N GLY A 69 7.24 -5.84 -8.25
CA GLY A 69 6.05 -5.74 -9.10
C GLY A 69 5.13 -6.95 -9.02
N LYS A 70 5.26 -7.81 -7.99
CA LYS A 70 4.35 -8.93 -7.74
C LYS A 70 3.04 -8.44 -7.14
N ILE A 71 1.93 -9.02 -7.58
CA ILE A 71 0.57 -8.61 -7.20
C ILE A 71 -0.05 -9.66 -6.28
N ILE A 72 -0.38 -9.24 -5.06
CA ILE A 72 -1.05 -10.05 -4.04
C ILE A 72 -2.44 -9.47 -3.81
N TYR A 73 -3.48 -10.29 -3.95
CA TYR A 73 -4.85 -9.96 -3.56
C TYR A 73 -5.20 -10.67 -2.27
N VAL A 74 -5.89 -9.98 -1.38
CA VAL A 74 -6.43 -10.54 -0.13
C VAL A 74 -7.94 -10.34 -0.14
N ASP A 75 -8.68 -11.42 0.14
CA ASP A 75 -10.13 -11.44 0.31
C ASP A 75 -10.91 -10.66 -0.77
N PRO A 76 -10.81 -11.03 -2.05
CA PRO A 76 -11.50 -10.33 -3.12
C PRO A 76 -13.04 -10.40 -2.94
N TYR A 77 -13.72 -9.25 -3.05
CA TYR A 77 -15.18 -9.16 -2.89
C TYR A 77 -15.85 -8.26 -3.91
N ALA A 78 -15.57 -6.95 -3.86
CA ALA A 78 -16.23 -5.93 -4.69
C ALA A 78 -15.31 -4.70 -4.81
N GLY A 79 -15.76 -3.65 -5.49
CA GLY A 79 -14.95 -2.46 -5.75
C GLY A 79 -14.17 -2.58 -7.05
N GLU A 80 -13.10 -1.82 -7.16
CA GLU A 80 -12.26 -1.72 -8.36
C GLU A 80 -10.83 -2.23 -8.07
N GLY A 81 -9.96 -2.25 -9.11
CA GLY A 81 -8.55 -2.57 -8.95
C GLY A 81 -8.23 -4.07 -9.05
N TYR A 82 -9.08 -4.88 -9.69
CA TYR A 82 -8.85 -6.31 -10.00
C TYR A 82 -8.30 -6.53 -11.41
N ASP A 83 -7.67 -5.52 -11.98
CA ASP A 83 -7.20 -5.44 -13.36
C ASP A 83 -5.76 -5.95 -13.55
N LEU A 84 -4.95 -5.92 -12.50
CA LEU A 84 -3.56 -6.38 -12.55
C LEU A 84 -3.46 -7.91 -12.46
N PRO A 85 -2.49 -8.55 -13.16
CA PRO A 85 -2.29 -10.00 -13.10
C PRO A 85 -1.89 -10.44 -11.69
N ALA A 86 -2.68 -11.30 -11.05
CA ALA A 86 -2.36 -11.83 -9.73
C ALA A 86 -1.18 -12.82 -9.78
N ASP A 87 -0.22 -12.65 -8.88
CA ASP A 87 0.80 -13.65 -8.54
C ASP A 87 0.34 -14.50 -7.35
N LEU A 88 -0.45 -13.90 -6.44
CA LEU A 88 -0.98 -14.57 -5.26
C LEU A 88 -2.39 -14.06 -4.94
N ILE A 89 -3.26 -14.99 -4.54
CA ILE A 89 -4.58 -14.67 -3.97
C ILE A 89 -4.68 -15.36 -2.61
N LEU A 90 -4.96 -14.59 -1.56
CA LEU A 90 -5.16 -15.06 -0.19
C LEU A 90 -6.65 -14.97 0.15
N VAL A 91 -7.17 -16.00 0.84
CA VAL A 91 -8.55 -16.02 1.33
C VAL A 91 -8.55 -16.38 2.81
N SER A 92 -9.10 -15.51 3.64
CA SER A 92 -9.11 -15.64 5.10
C SER A 92 -10.15 -16.64 5.62
N HIS A 93 -11.31 -16.75 4.95
CA HIS A 93 -12.40 -17.68 5.31
C HIS A 93 -13.41 -17.84 4.17
N GLY A 94 -14.45 -18.66 4.36
CA GLY A 94 -15.34 -19.14 3.30
C GLY A 94 -16.57 -18.28 3.00
N HIS A 95 -16.75 -17.08 3.55
CA HIS A 95 -17.90 -16.24 3.27
C HIS A 95 -17.79 -15.60 1.87
N SER A 96 -18.93 -15.32 1.24
CA SER A 96 -19.00 -14.86 -0.16
C SER A 96 -18.39 -13.49 -0.38
N ASP A 97 -18.29 -12.67 0.66
CA ASP A 97 -17.68 -11.34 0.66
C ASP A 97 -16.15 -11.35 0.86
N HIS A 98 -15.54 -12.55 0.85
CA HIS A 98 -14.09 -12.77 0.87
C HIS A 98 -13.59 -13.71 -0.22
N THR A 99 -14.50 -14.29 -1.02
CA THR A 99 -14.18 -15.39 -1.94
C THR A 99 -14.48 -15.10 -3.40
N ALA A 100 -14.70 -13.83 -3.79
CA ALA A 100 -15.00 -13.46 -5.17
C ALA A 100 -13.76 -13.50 -6.09
N ILE A 101 -13.00 -14.61 -6.04
CA ILE A 101 -11.75 -14.85 -6.79
C ILE A 101 -11.95 -14.66 -8.30
N ASP A 102 -13.15 -14.89 -8.79
CA ASP A 102 -13.52 -14.74 -10.20
C ASP A 102 -13.50 -13.29 -10.71
N LEU A 103 -13.43 -12.29 -9.83
CA LEU A 103 -13.19 -10.90 -10.23
C LEU A 103 -11.79 -10.72 -10.82
N ILE A 104 -10.82 -11.52 -10.37
CA ILE A 104 -9.43 -11.48 -10.81
C ILE A 104 -9.31 -12.33 -12.07
N LYS A 105 -9.56 -11.69 -13.24
CA LYS A 105 -9.55 -12.37 -14.54
C LYS A 105 -8.13 -12.65 -15.05
N ASN A 106 -7.19 -11.78 -14.71
CA ASN A 106 -5.80 -11.89 -15.12
C ASN A 106 -4.99 -12.52 -13.98
N ARG A 107 -4.23 -13.56 -14.30
CA ARG A 107 -3.36 -14.26 -13.35
C ARG A 107 -2.05 -14.58 -14.05
N ALA A 108 -0.95 -14.51 -13.31
CA ALA A 108 0.34 -15.01 -13.76
C ALA A 108 0.26 -16.54 -13.98
N ASP A 109 1.11 -17.09 -14.85
CA ASP A 109 1.11 -18.53 -15.16
C ASP A 109 1.38 -19.40 -13.91
N ASP A 110 2.13 -18.85 -12.93
CA ASP A 110 2.47 -19.48 -11.66
C ASP A 110 1.67 -18.92 -10.48
N CYS A 111 0.56 -18.23 -10.74
CA CYS A 111 -0.29 -17.66 -9.70
C CYS A 111 -0.73 -18.72 -8.69
N ARG A 112 -0.52 -18.43 -7.41
CA ARG A 112 -0.99 -19.28 -6.32
C ARG A 112 -2.26 -18.73 -5.71
N ILE A 113 -3.14 -19.65 -5.30
CA ILE A 113 -4.30 -19.34 -4.46
C ILE A 113 -4.11 -20.09 -3.17
N ILE A 114 -4.01 -19.38 -2.05
CA ILE A 114 -3.86 -19.95 -0.71
C ILE A 114 -5.10 -19.57 0.09
N GLN A 115 -5.88 -20.56 0.45
CA GLN A 115 -7.11 -20.37 1.21
C GLN A 115 -6.91 -20.78 2.68
N TYR A 116 -7.79 -20.33 3.52
CA TYR A 116 -7.83 -20.71 4.94
C TYR A 116 -7.72 -22.23 5.16
N THR A 117 -8.26 -23.05 4.25
CA THR A 117 -8.16 -24.52 4.29
C THR A 117 -6.75 -25.06 4.05
N ASP A 118 -5.92 -24.29 3.36
CA ASP A 118 -4.50 -24.61 3.15
C ASP A 118 -3.65 -24.09 4.31
N ALA A 119 -4.13 -23.00 4.92
CA ALA A 119 -3.41 -22.20 5.91
C ALA A 119 -3.64 -22.68 7.36
N LEU A 120 -4.82 -23.25 7.66
CA LEU A 120 -5.14 -23.83 8.97
C LEU A 120 -5.48 -25.31 8.80
N VAL A 121 -4.50 -26.16 9.07
CA VAL A 121 -4.61 -27.62 8.88
C VAL A 121 -4.42 -28.35 10.20
N ASN A 122 -5.44 -29.07 10.64
CA ASN A 122 -5.42 -29.82 11.91
C ASN A 122 -5.10 -28.96 13.14
N GLY A 123 -5.55 -27.69 13.15
CA GLY A 123 -5.29 -26.73 14.21
C GLY A 123 -3.90 -26.07 14.17
N GLU A 124 -3.12 -26.32 13.13
CA GLU A 124 -1.82 -25.71 12.93
C GLU A 124 -1.89 -24.63 11.86
N TYR A 125 -1.46 -23.41 12.21
CA TYR A 125 -1.30 -22.28 11.31
C TYR A 125 -0.03 -22.43 10.49
N LYS A 126 -0.14 -22.30 9.16
CA LYS A 126 0.96 -22.52 8.22
C LYS A 126 1.58 -21.21 7.77
N THR A 127 2.85 -21.30 7.38
CA THR A 127 3.63 -20.22 6.77
C THR A 127 4.00 -20.61 5.34
N PHE A 128 3.91 -19.65 4.42
CA PHE A 128 4.24 -19.80 3.01
C PHE A 128 5.27 -18.75 2.63
N ASP A 129 6.43 -19.19 2.15
CA ASP A 129 7.47 -18.31 1.62
C ASP A 129 7.49 -18.43 0.09
N LEU A 130 7.33 -17.30 -0.60
CA LEU A 130 7.36 -17.18 -2.07
C LEU A 130 8.56 -16.36 -2.56
N GLY A 131 9.48 -15.99 -1.67
CA GLY A 131 10.66 -15.20 -1.96
C GLY A 131 10.40 -13.70 -2.02
N TYR A 132 9.34 -13.25 -2.70
CA TYR A 132 8.92 -11.84 -2.71
C TYR A 132 8.03 -11.46 -1.52
N ALA A 133 7.44 -12.44 -0.84
CA ALA A 133 6.68 -12.27 0.39
C ALA A 133 6.61 -13.58 1.17
N THR A 134 6.53 -13.46 2.50
CA THR A 134 6.19 -14.54 3.44
C THR A 134 4.81 -14.26 4.00
N MET A 135 3.91 -15.23 3.93
CA MET A 135 2.55 -15.17 4.47
C MET A 135 2.43 -16.13 5.66
N GLU A 136 2.18 -15.59 6.84
CA GLU A 136 1.91 -16.36 8.05
C GLU A 136 0.39 -16.33 8.32
N ALA A 137 -0.25 -17.48 8.36
CA ALA A 137 -1.61 -17.56 8.87
C ALA A 137 -1.59 -17.35 10.38
N VAL A 138 -2.52 -16.56 10.89
CA VAL A 138 -2.67 -16.26 12.31
C VAL A 138 -4.13 -16.44 12.75
N GLN A 139 -4.39 -16.46 14.04
CA GLN A 139 -5.75 -16.63 14.57
C GLN A 139 -6.68 -15.53 14.07
N ALA A 140 -7.87 -15.93 13.60
CA ALA A 140 -9.01 -15.06 13.30
C ALA A 140 -10.32 -15.79 13.64
N GLY A 141 -11.45 -15.09 13.59
CA GLY A 141 -12.75 -15.61 14.00
C GLY A 141 -13.02 -15.33 15.48
N ASN A 142 -13.21 -16.37 16.29
CA ASN A 142 -13.47 -16.29 17.73
C ASN A 142 -14.76 -15.52 18.09
N ASN A 143 -15.78 -15.63 17.25
CA ASN A 143 -17.10 -15.09 17.53
C ASN A 143 -18.20 -16.03 16.98
N LYS A 144 -19.47 -15.67 17.24
CA LYS A 144 -20.63 -16.49 16.87
C LYS A 144 -20.81 -16.67 15.34
N ASN A 145 -20.22 -15.81 14.53
CA ASN A 145 -20.35 -15.83 13.07
C ASN A 145 -19.13 -16.46 12.40
N HIS A 146 -17.97 -16.44 13.08
CA HIS A 146 -16.69 -16.86 12.56
C HIS A 146 -15.98 -17.80 13.55
N ASP A 147 -15.91 -19.08 13.19
CA ASP A 147 -15.23 -20.09 13.99
C ASP A 147 -13.72 -19.98 13.85
N ILE A 148 -13.00 -19.87 14.96
CA ILE A 148 -11.54 -19.78 15.01
C ILE A 148 -10.84 -20.99 14.36
N ASN A 149 -11.53 -22.11 14.19
CA ASN A 149 -10.98 -23.32 13.57
C ASN A 149 -11.09 -23.33 12.04
N VAL A 150 -11.74 -22.33 11.43
CA VAL A 150 -11.94 -22.24 9.98
C VAL A 150 -11.76 -20.82 9.44
N CYS A 151 -11.17 -19.93 10.23
CA CYS A 151 -10.83 -18.58 9.84
C CYS A 151 -9.34 -18.30 10.12
N VAL A 152 -8.70 -17.53 9.28
CA VAL A 152 -7.33 -17.06 9.46
C VAL A 152 -7.23 -15.55 9.18
N GLY A 153 -6.39 -14.86 9.95
CA GLY A 153 -5.81 -13.58 9.54
C GLY A 153 -4.51 -13.83 8.77
N TRP A 154 -4.04 -12.82 8.08
CA TRP A 154 -2.79 -12.90 7.33
C TRP A 154 -1.77 -11.90 7.84
N LEU A 155 -0.62 -12.36 8.33
CA LEU A 155 0.56 -11.53 8.51
C LEU A 155 1.47 -11.73 7.28
N ILE A 156 1.59 -10.68 6.47
CA ILE A 156 2.32 -10.67 5.21
C ILE A 156 3.58 -9.84 5.42
N THR A 157 4.76 -10.45 5.23
CA THR A 157 6.03 -9.75 5.26
C THR A 157 6.62 -9.73 3.86
N LEU A 158 6.77 -8.55 3.27
CA LEU A 158 7.34 -8.37 1.94
C LEU A 158 8.86 -8.52 1.96
N SER A 159 9.49 -8.73 0.80
CA SER A 159 10.94 -8.90 0.67
C SER A 159 11.76 -7.70 1.14
N ASP A 160 11.21 -6.48 1.05
CA ASP A 160 11.81 -5.25 1.58
C ASP A 160 11.64 -5.13 3.11
N GLY A 161 10.95 -6.10 3.71
CA GLY A 161 10.72 -6.25 5.14
C GLY A 161 9.54 -5.46 5.67
N ILE A 162 8.73 -4.81 4.82
CA ILE A 162 7.45 -4.21 5.25
C ILE A 162 6.48 -5.32 5.65
N SER A 163 5.80 -5.14 6.78
CA SER A 163 4.86 -6.10 7.34
C SER A 163 3.44 -5.55 7.39
N ILE A 164 2.49 -6.36 6.91
CA ILE A 164 1.07 -6.02 6.80
C ILE A 164 0.26 -7.11 7.49
N TYR A 165 -0.57 -6.74 8.45
CA TYR A 165 -1.51 -7.64 9.10
C TYR A 165 -2.94 -7.32 8.64
N ALA A 166 -3.58 -8.28 7.99
CA ALA A 166 -5.01 -8.24 7.68
C ALA A 166 -5.73 -9.20 8.63
N THR A 167 -6.59 -8.68 9.50
CA THR A 167 -7.25 -9.50 10.53
C THR A 167 -8.16 -10.57 9.94
N GLY A 168 -8.69 -10.39 8.72
CA GLY A 168 -9.87 -11.10 8.26
C GLY A 168 -11.07 -10.75 9.15
N ASP A 169 -12.10 -11.59 9.12
CA ASP A 169 -13.27 -11.43 9.97
C ASP A 169 -13.03 -12.09 11.33
N THR A 170 -13.08 -11.29 12.39
CA THR A 170 -12.66 -11.75 13.72
C THR A 170 -13.26 -10.92 14.85
N SER A 171 -13.25 -11.47 16.06
CA SER A 171 -13.16 -10.78 17.34
C SER A 171 -11.75 -10.91 17.92
N THR A 172 -11.54 -10.39 19.13
CA THR A 172 -10.24 -10.47 19.83
C THR A 172 -9.78 -11.93 19.95
N THR A 173 -8.51 -12.18 19.60
CA THR A 173 -7.85 -13.47 19.77
C THR A 173 -6.67 -13.37 20.72
N ASP A 174 -6.29 -14.48 21.35
CA ASP A 174 -5.15 -14.53 22.27
C ASP A 174 -3.83 -14.17 21.57
N GLN A 175 -3.70 -14.53 20.29
CA GLN A 175 -2.47 -14.27 19.51
C GLN A 175 -2.24 -12.78 19.20
N MET A 176 -3.27 -11.92 19.25
CA MET A 176 -3.10 -10.48 18.96
C MET A 176 -2.11 -9.82 19.92
N GLY A 177 -2.04 -10.25 21.18
CA GLY A 177 -1.04 -9.77 22.13
C GLY A 177 0.39 -10.18 21.76
N GLU A 178 0.58 -11.37 21.21
CA GLU A 178 1.88 -11.86 20.73
C GLU A 178 2.33 -11.13 19.46
N LEU A 179 1.38 -10.76 18.59
CA LEU A 179 1.65 -9.96 17.40
C LEU A 179 2.19 -8.56 17.73
N GLY A 180 1.88 -8.03 18.92
CA GLY A 180 2.41 -6.76 19.39
C GLY A 180 3.94 -6.69 19.53
N GLU A 181 4.61 -7.84 19.63
CA GLU A 181 6.08 -7.93 19.69
C GLU A 181 6.73 -7.99 18.28
N ARG A 182 5.93 -8.09 17.21
CA ARG A 182 6.39 -8.32 15.85
C ARG A 182 6.77 -7.03 15.10
N ASN A 183 6.51 -5.83 15.67
CA ASN A 183 6.76 -4.53 15.06
C ASN A 183 6.12 -4.39 13.68
N ILE A 184 4.82 -4.68 13.60
CA ILE A 184 4.05 -4.64 12.37
C ILE A 184 3.93 -3.20 11.86
N ASP A 185 4.17 -2.99 10.55
CA ASP A 185 4.11 -1.65 9.95
C ASP A 185 2.66 -1.21 9.71
N TYR A 186 1.81 -2.08 9.14
CA TYR A 186 0.41 -1.78 8.81
C TYR A 186 -0.50 -2.90 9.32
N ALA A 187 -1.55 -2.56 10.05
CA ALA A 187 -2.55 -3.53 10.51
C ALA A 187 -3.97 -3.07 10.21
N PHE A 188 -4.75 -3.92 9.57
CA PHE A 188 -6.14 -3.68 9.18
C PHE A 188 -7.07 -4.41 10.13
N PHE A 189 -8.03 -3.67 10.76
CA PHE A 189 -8.94 -4.19 11.78
C PHE A 189 -10.39 -4.10 11.30
N CYS A 190 -11.06 -5.27 11.16
CA CYS A 190 -12.48 -5.31 10.85
C CYS A 190 -13.29 -4.70 12.01
N CYS A 191 -14.30 -3.90 11.69
CA CYS A 191 -15.02 -3.16 12.71
C CYS A 191 -16.49 -2.88 12.37
N ASP A 192 -17.21 -3.82 11.71
CA ASP A 192 -18.61 -3.61 11.33
C ASP A 192 -19.58 -3.62 12.51
N GLY A 193 -19.21 -4.18 13.66
CA GLY A 193 -20.00 -4.19 14.89
C GLY A 193 -21.25 -5.06 14.85
N LYS A 194 -21.41 -5.87 13.82
CA LYS A 194 -22.55 -6.76 13.65
C LYS A 194 -22.13 -8.23 13.53
N TYR A 195 -21.17 -8.49 12.68
CA TYR A 195 -20.63 -9.82 12.41
C TYR A 195 -19.25 -9.98 13.03
N ASN A 196 -18.52 -8.88 13.18
CA ASN A 196 -17.17 -8.79 13.68
C ASN A 196 -17.08 -7.83 14.87
N MET A 197 -15.86 -7.45 15.24
CA MET A 197 -15.59 -6.45 16.26
C MET A 197 -16.42 -5.19 16.04
N ASP A 198 -16.88 -4.58 17.13
CA ASP A 198 -17.31 -3.18 17.06
C ASP A 198 -16.08 -2.24 17.07
N ILE A 199 -16.35 -0.94 17.03
CA ILE A 199 -15.28 0.04 16.93
C ILE A 199 -14.42 0.12 18.19
N GLU A 200 -14.99 -0.16 19.35
CA GLU A 200 -14.28 -0.13 20.63
C GLU A 200 -13.40 -1.38 20.78
N GLU A 201 -13.91 -2.54 20.41
CA GLU A 201 -13.15 -3.79 20.38
C GLU A 201 -12.01 -3.72 19.37
N ALA A 202 -12.28 -3.25 18.14
CA ALA A 202 -11.26 -3.08 17.10
C ALA A 202 -10.14 -2.11 17.53
N SER A 203 -10.51 -0.99 18.18
CA SER A 203 -9.53 -0.04 18.73
C SER A 203 -8.71 -0.68 19.86
N SER A 204 -9.30 -1.52 20.68
CA SER A 204 -8.60 -2.26 21.74
C SER A 204 -7.65 -3.31 21.16
N CYS A 205 -8.05 -4.03 20.12
CA CYS A 205 -7.20 -4.96 19.39
C CYS A 205 -6.01 -4.25 18.72
N ALA A 206 -6.23 -3.04 18.18
CA ALA A 206 -5.15 -2.23 17.64
C ALA A 206 -4.12 -1.84 18.71
N VAL A 207 -4.54 -1.62 19.97
CA VAL A 207 -3.61 -1.41 21.09
C VAL A 207 -2.81 -2.68 21.39
N LEU A 208 -3.42 -3.86 21.33
CA LEU A 208 -2.73 -5.15 21.55
C LEU A 208 -1.68 -5.41 20.47
N VAL A 209 -2.04 -5.23 19.20
CA VAL A 209 -1.16 -5.46 18.05
C VAL A 209 -0.09 -4.39 17.93
N ASN A 210 -0.38 -3.15 18.38
CA ASN A 210 0.56 -2.04 18.43
C ASN A 210 1.33 -1.82 17.12
N ALA A 211 0.63 -1.91 15.99
CA ALA A 211 1.23 -1.63 14.69
C ALA A 211 1.57 -0.15 14.53
N ARG A 212 2.54 0.16 13.66
CA ARG A 212 2.91 1.53 13.33
C ARG A 212 1.74 2.32 12.72
N HIS A 213 0.96 1.66 11.86
CA HIS A 213 -0.27 2.19 11.27
C HIS A 213 -1.41 1.21 11.51
N SER A 214 -2.44 1.67 12.21
CA SER A 214 -3.68 0.90 12.46
C SER A 214 -4.80 1.48 11.60
N ILE A 215 -5.39 0.62 10.76
CA ILE A 215 -6.34 1.01 9.71
C ILE A 215 -7.67 0.29 9.94
N PRO A 216 -8.77 1.03 10.18
CA PRO A 216 -10.10 0.42 10.20
C PRO A 216 -10.52 0.02 8.79
N TYR A 217 -11.02 -1.20 8.62
CA TYR A 217 -11.58 -1.70 7.38
C TYR A 217 -12.79 -2.60 7.67
N HIS A 218 -13.48 -3.14 6.66
CA HIS A 218 -14.67 -3.98 6.85
C HIS A 218 -15.65 -3.35 7.84
N MET A 219 -16.05 -2.10 7.59
CA MET A 219 -16.67 -1.23 8.59
C MET A 219 -18.18 -1.36 8.69
N ALA A 220 -18.84 -1.83 7.63
CA ALA A 220 -20.29 -1.99 7.60
C ALA A 220 -20.71 -3.08 6.61
N PRO A 221 -21.72 -3.88 6.95
CA PRO A 221 -22.21 -4.94 6.07
C PRO A 221 -22.65 -4.39 4.71
N GLY A 222 -22.09 -4.97 3.63
CA GLY A 222 -22.43 -4.63 2.25
C GLY A 222 -21.96 -3.26 1.75
N LYS A 223 -21.18 -2.52 2.55
CA LYS A 223 -20.52 -1.28 2.13
C LYS A 223 -19.04 -1.52 1.89
N LEU A 224 -18.47 -0.81 0.92
CA LEU A 224 -17.03 -0.83 0.68
C LEU A 224 -16.27 0.00 1.71
N PHE A 225 -16.85 1.11 2.16
CA PHE A 225 -16.25 2.05 3.10
C PHE A 225 -17.33 2.83 3.89
N ASP A 226 -16.99 3.27 5.09
CA ASP A 226 -17.85 4.11 5.94
C ASP A 226 -16.97 5.10 6.72
N MET A 227 -16.89 6.36 6.24
CA MET A 227 -16.05 7.41 6.83
C MET A 227 -16.43 7.71 8.27
N GLU A 228 -17.73 7.83 8.57
CA GLU A 228 -18.20 8.14 9.92
C GLU A 228 -17.70 7.10 10.93
N ARG A 229 -17.71 5.83 10.53
CA ARG A 229 -17.20 4.74 11.35
C ARG A 229 -15.67 4.73 11.44
N ALA A 230 -14.97 4.99 10.34
CA ALA A 230 -13.53 5.11 10.33
C ALA A 230 -13.02 6.22 11.26
N GLU A 231 -13.74 7.34 11.33
CA GLU A 231 -13.41 8.46 12.21
C GLU A 231 -13.52 8.09 13.69
N GLN A 232 -14.41 7.17 14.07
CA GLN A 232 -14.60 6.71 15.45
C GLN A 232 -13.51 5.75 15.94
N PHE A 233 -12.78 5.09 15.04
CA PHE A 233 -11.66 4.23 15.40
C PHE A 233 -10.53 5.02 16.09
N THR A 234 -9.94 4.49 17.18
CA THR A 234 -8.95 5.20 18.01
C THR A 234 -7.66 4.42 18.24
N GLY A 235 -7.36 3.44 17.38
CA GLY A 235 -6.13 2.65 17.46
C GLY A 235 -4.86 3.51 17.35
N PRO A 236 -3.74 3.08 17.96
CA PRO A 236 -2.46 3.77 17.86
C PRO A 236 -2.02 3.84 16.39
N GLY A 237 -1.36 4.94 15.99
CA GLY A 237 -0.95 5.13 14.60
C GLY A 237 -2.10 5.13 13.60
N LYS A 238 -3.32 5.51 14.04
CA LYS A 238 -4.51 5.52 13.18
C LYS A 238 -4.23 6.16 11.82
N LEU A 239 -4.53 5.41 10.78
CA LEU A 239 -4.52 5.86 9.39
C LEU A 239 -5.87 5.51 8.76
N ILE A 240 -6.54 6.47 8.12
CA ILE A 240 -7.75 6.21 7.35
C ILE A 240 -7.34 6.12 5.89
N VAL A 241 -7.68 4.99 5.25
CA VAL A 241 -7.49 4.75 3.82
C VAL A 241 -8.89 4.50 3.23
N GLU A 242 -9.30 5.26 2.23
CA GLU A 242 -10.61 5.12 1.62
C GLU A 242 -10.64 3.99 0.58
N ALA A 243 -11.83 3.45 0.32
CA ALA A 243 -11.97 2.45 -0.76
C ALA A 243 -11.60 3.05 -2.11
N GLY A 244 -10.70 2.39 -2.84
CA GLY A 244 -10.13 2.86 -4.10
C GLY A 244 -8.85 3.69 -3.92
N GLU A 245 -8.42 3.99 -2.69
CA GLU A 245 -7.18 4.69 -2.42
C GLU A 245 -5.98 3.71 -2.42
N GLU A 246 -4.91 4.10 -3.12
CA GLU A 246 -3.63 3.41 -3.10
C GLU A 246 -2.60 4.22 -2.31
N ILE A 247 -1.97 3.60 -1.33
CA ILE A 247 -0.92 4.19 -0.51
C ILE A 247 0.43 3.54 -0.83
N VAL A 248 1.50 4.34 -0.74
CA VAL A 248 2.87 3.85 -0.74
C VAL A 248 3.18 3.32 0.66
N LEU A 249 3.79 2.14 0.73
CA LEU A 249 4.14 1.52 2.00
C LEU A 249 5.56 1.93 2.39
N GLU A 250 5.71 2.40 3.63
CA GLU A 250 6.98 2.85 4.20
C GLU A 250 7.20 2.21 5.57
N LYS A 251 8.49 2.04 5.94
CA LYS A 251 8.92 1.58 7.27
C LYS A 251 9.01 2.71 8.28
#